data_84aaa0df496cebcdf38684a6ac0e159d
#
_entry.id   84aaa0df496cebcdf38684a6ac0e159d
#
_cell.length_a   1.000
_cell.length_b   1.000
_cell.length_c   1.000
_cell.angle_alpha   90.00
_cell.angle_beta   90.00
_cell.angle_gamma   90.00
#
_symmetry.space_group_name_H-M   'P 1'
#
loop_
_entity.id
_entity.type
_entity.pdbx_description
1 polymer ?
#
loop_
_entity_poly.entity_id
_entity_poly.type
_entity_poly.pdbx_seq_one_letter_code
_entity_poly.pdbx_strand_id
1 'polypeptide(L)'
;MSRAIRNIAIIAHVDHGKTTLVDKLLQQAGTFAAHQHLAERVMDSNDLERERGITILAKNCAVTYEGTHINIVDTPGHADFGGEVERVLSMVDSVLLLVDAVEGPMPQTRFVTRKALALGLKPIVVVNKIDRPGARPDWVINHTFDLFDKLGATDEQLDFPVIFASALYGYAMLDLKDKSENMRPLFDAILRHVPVRGGDPNGPLQMQISSLDYSSFVGRIGIGRISRGRIKPGQDVMVLNGDKPPKRARVNQVLGFKGLERVQLEVAEAGDIVLINGVEEVGIGVTIADVNQPEAMPHLSVDEPTLTMNFQVNTSPFAGQEGKYVTSRQLRERLDRELMSNVALRVEETGDTDVFLVSGRGELHLTILLENMRREGYELAVGKPRVVIKEIDGVKCEPIEMLTVDVEQENQGAVMQALGERRAELQDMQSDSRGRVRLDYRIPARGLIGFQSDFMTMTRGTGLKSNVFDEYAPIKGDGTNARRNGVLISGEQGDAVAYALWKLQERGRMFVSPGERLYEGMIIGIHSRDNDLVVNPIKGKQLTNVRASGTDEAVVLTPPIQLTLESAIEFIDDDELVEITPKSIRIRKRFLLEHERKRASREPAAA
;
A
#
# COMPACT_ATOMS: atom_id res chain seq x y z
N MET A 1 4.84 13.19 39.62
CA MET A 1 4.64 11.76 39.31
C MET A 1 4.71 11.64 37.80
N SER A 2 5.49 10.71 37.26
CA SER A 2 5.51 10.45 35.81
C SER A 2 4.13 9.96 35.39
N ARG A 3 3.63 10.47 34.27
CA ARG A 3 2.35 10.09 33.68
C ARG A 3 2.44 8.62 33.23
N ALA A 4 1.47 7.78 33.60
CA ALA A 4 1.42 6.42 33.07
C ALA A 4 1.10 6.45 31.58
N ILE A 5 1.96 5.87 30.73
CA ILE A 5 1.83 5.86 29.28
C ILE A 5 1.77 4.41 28.78
N ARG A 6 0.94 4.16 27.78
CA ARG A 6 0.88 2.91 27.01
C ARG A 6 0.89 3.24 25.53
N ASN A 7 1.70 2.54 24.76
CA ASN A 7 1.79 2.70 23.31
C ASN A 7 1.38 1.40 22.64
N ILE A 8 0.33 1.42 21.85
CA ILE A 8 -0.20 0.26 21.15
C ILE A 8 -0.35 0.54 19.65
N ALA A 9 -0.10 -0.48 18.84
CA ALA A 9 -0.46 -0.47 17.43
C ALA A 9 -1.64 -1.40 17.19
N ILE A 10 -2.53 -1.04 16.27
CA ILE A 10 -3.66 -1.89 15.89
C ILE A 10 -3.37 -2.52 14.54
N ILE A 11 -3.35 -3.84 14.51
CA ILE A 11 -3.16 -4.68 13.33
C ILE A 11 -4.49 -5.35 12.99
N ALA A 12 -4.95 -5.24 11.76
CA ALA A 12 -6.15 -5.91 11.30
C ALA A 12 -6.07 -6.19 9.80
N HIS A 13 -6.80 -7.21 9.35
CA HIS A 13 -7.13 -7.35 7.94
C HIS A 13 -8.17 -6.29 7.51
N VAL A 14 -8.23 -6.02 6.22
CA VAL A 14 -9.27 -5.18 5.62
C VAL A 14 -10.65 -5.71 6.05
N ASP A 15 -11.55 -4.82 6.39
CA ASP A 15 -12.92 -5.12 6.86
C ASP A 15 -13.04 -5.88 8.19
N HIS A 16 -11.98 -6.20 8.92
CA HIS A 16 -12.07 -6.78 10.26
C HIS A 16 -12.60 -5.80 11.33
N GLY A 17 -12.81 -4.53 10.95
CA GLY A 17 -13.44 -3.51 11.81
C GLY A 17 -12.46 -2.66 12.60
N LYS A 18 -11.23 -2.47 12.11
CA LYS A 18 -10.17 -1.66 12.73
C LYS A 18 -10.63 -0.22 12.99
N THR A 19 -11.05 0.49 11.97
CA THR A 19 -11.51 1.89 12.06
C THR A 19 -12.70 2.02 13.02
N THR A 20 -13.67 1.09 12.93
CA THR A 20 -14.83 1.06 13.82
C THR A 20 -14.43 0.85 15.28
N LEU A 21 -13.44 -0.01 15.56
CA LEU A 21 -12.93 -0.24 16.91
C LEU A 21 -12.29 1.03 17.47
N VAL A 22 -11.41 1.68 16.69
CA VAL A 22 -10.74 2.93 17.10
C VAL A 22 -11.76 4.02 17.37
N ASP A 23 -12.75 4.20 16.51
CA ASP A 23 -13.83 5.19 16.71
C ASP A 23 -14.56 4.94 18.03
N LYS A 24 -14.87 3.68 18.38
CA LYS A 24 -15.52 3.34 19.65
C LYS A 24 -14.63 3.57 20.87
N LEU A 25 -13.32 3.27 20.76
CA LEU A 25 -12.36 3.57 21.81
C LEU A 25 -12.26 5.09 22.05
N LEU A 26 -12.17 5.90 20.98
CA LEU A 26 -12.14 7.35 21.07
C LEU A 26 -13.43 7.93 21.70
N GLN A 27 -14.61 7.41 21.31
CA GLN A 27 -15.89 7.82 21.84
C GLN A 27 -16.03 7.52 23.33
N GLN A 28 -15.69 6.31 23.75
CA GLN A 28 -15.92 5.83 25.11
C GLN A 28 -14.85 6.27 26.13
N ALA A 29 -13.67 6.67 25.65
CA ALA A 29 -12.65 7.27 26.51
C ALA A 29 -13.00 8.71 26.97
N GLY A 30 -14.14 9.27 26.53
CA GLY A 30 -14.56 10.64 26.90
C GLY A 30 -13.67 11.74 26.30
N THR A 31 -12.93 11.43 25.24
CA THR A 31 -11.98 12.37 24.62
C THR A 31 -12.69 13.45 23.82
N PHE A 32 -13.95 13.22 23.43
CA PHE A 32 -14.79 14.17 22.69
C PHE A 32 -15.93 14.73 23.54
N ALA A 33 -16.27 16.00 23.35
CA ALA A 33 -17.43 16.58 23.98
C ALA A 33 -18.72 15.88 23.50
N ALA A 34 -19.69 15.68 24.40
CA ALA A 34 -20.93 14.93 24.18
C ALA A 34 -21.78 15.41 22.97
N HIS A 35 -21.44 16.55 22.37
CA HIS A 35 -22.15 17.15 21.22
C HIS A 35 -21.38 17.12 19.89
N GLN A 36 -20.16 16.58 19.86
CA GLN A 36 -19.44 16.38 18.60
C GLN A 36 -19.92 15.09 17.94
N HIS A 37 -20.75 15.21 16.92
CA HIS A 37 -21.03 14.12 15.99
C HIS A 37 -19.73 13.82 15.23
N LEU A 38 -19.05 12.74 15.60
CA LEU A 38 -17.95 12.22 14.81
C LEU A 38 -18.53 11.68 13.50
N ALA A 39 -17.96 12.12 12.39
CA ALA A 39 -18.20 11.46 11.12
C ALA A 39 -17.74 9.98 11.26
N GLU A 40 -18.49 9.06 10.70
CA GLU A 40 -18.05 7.66 10.64
C GLU A 40 -16.69 7.59 9.91
N ARG A 41 -15.76 6.73 10.38
CA ARG A 41 -14.40 6.56 9.85
C ARG A 41 -13.50 7.80 10.01
N VAL A 42 -13.46 8.33 11.20
CA VAL A 42 -12.65 9.53 11.52
C VAL A 42 -11.15 9.36 11.22
N MET A 43 -10.64 8.12 11.31
CA MET A 43 -9.24 7.81 11.00
C MET A 43 -8.96 7.76 9.49
N ASP A 44 -9.94 7.48 8.64
CA ASP A 44 -9.75 7.40 7.18
C ASP A 44 -9.89 8.79 6.56
N SER A 45 -8.91 9.65 6.74
CA SER A 45 -8.93 11.04 6.26
C SER A 45 -8.56 11.20 4.79
N ASN A 46 -7.93 10.19 4.18
CA ASN A 46 -7.53 10.18 2.77
C ASN A 46 -8.65 9.57 1.91
N ASP A 47 -9.05 10.25 0.84
CA ASP A 47 -10.09 9.76 -0.07
C ASP A 47 -9.73 8.40 -0.70
N LEU A 48 -8.45 8.16 -1.00
CA LEU A 48 -7.97 6.86 -1.51
C LEU A 48 -8.13 5.73 -0.48
N GLU A 49 -7.90 6.00 0.80
CA GLU A 49 -8.12 5.01 1.86
C GLU A 49 -9.59 4.64 1.96
N ARG A 50 -10.50 5.64 1.88
CA ARG A 50 -11.95 5.40 1.89
C ARG A 50 -12.44 4.63 0.68
N GLU A 51 -11.96 4.98 -0.52
CA GLU A 51 -12.33 4.32 -1.78
C GLU A 51 -11.86 2.87 -1.83
N ARG A 52 -10.64 2.60 -1.33
CA ARG A 52 -10.01 1.28 -1.38
C ARG A 52 -10.28 0.42 -0.13
N GLY A 53 -10.79 1.02 0.94
CA GLY A 53 -11.02 0.34 2.21
C GLY A 53 -9.75 -0.10 2.93
N ILE A 54 -8.57 0.47 2.60
CA ILE A 54 -7.27 0.11 3.19
C ILE A 54 -6.63 1.31 3.87
N THR A 55 -5.89 1.07 4.95
CA THR A 55 -5.00 2.07 5.54
C THR A 55 -3.71 2.14 4.75
N ILE A 56 -3.36 3.31 4.24
CA ILE A 56 -2.14 3.58 3.46
C ILE A 56 -1.06 4.18 4.34
N LEU A 57 -1.42 5.20 5.13
CA LEU A 57 -0.52 5.91 6.02
C LEU A 57 -0.86 5.62 7.48
N ALA A 58 0.16 5.42 8.28
CA ALA A 58 -0.01 5.29 9.73
C ALA A 58 -0.54 6.59 10.33
N LYS A 59 -1.48 6.47 11.27
CA LYS A 59 -2.06 7.60 11.98
C LYS A 59 -1.97 7.39 13.46
N ASN A 60 -1.74 8.49 14.18
CA ASN A 60 -1.64 8.48 15.62
C ASN A 60 -2.85 9.16 16.24
N CYS A 61 -3.39 8.54 17.27
CA CYS A 61 -4.36 9.15 18.16
C CYS A 61 -4.05 8.78 19.61
N ALA A 62 -4.65 9.46 20.55
CA ALA A 62 -4.45 9.16 21.96
C ALA A 62 -5.73 9.32 22.76
N VAL A 63 -5.90 8.45 23.74
CA VAL A 63 -7.00 8.49 24.70
C VAL A 63 -6.45 8.53 26.13
N THR A 64 -7.25 9.00 27.07
CA THR A 64 -6.93 8.93 28.49
C THR A 64 -7.96 8.05 29.18
N TYR A 65 -7.51 6.98 29.81
CA TYR A 65 -8.36 6.07 30.56
C TYR A 65 -7.77 5.81 31.94
N GLU A 66 -8.55 6.03 32.99
CA GLU A 66 -8.14 5.91 34.41
C GLU A 66 -6.78 6.60 34.72
N GLY A 67 -6.60 7.80 34.18
CA GLY A 67 -5.36 8.58 34.39
C GLY A 67 -4.16 8.12 33.55
N THR A 68 -4.27 7.03 32.82
CA THR A 68 -3.24 6.55 31.89
C THR A 68 -3.45 7.12 30.51
N HIS A 69 -2.38 7.62 29.89
CA HIS A 69 -2.36 8.04 28.51
C HIS A 69 -2.06 6.85 27.60
N ILE A 70 -2.95 6.57 26.67
CA ILE A 70 -2.83 5.46 25.73
C ILE A 70 -2.67 6.05 24.34
N ASN A 71 -1.48 5.94 23.76
CA ASN A 71 -1.24 6.24 22.35
C ASN A 71 -1.65 5.03 21.51
N ILE A 72 -2.46 5.29 20.49
CA ILE A 72 -2.94 4.29 19.54
C ILE A 72 -2.40 4.65 18.18
N VAL A 73 -1.63 3.75 17.58
CA VAL A 73 -1.08 3.93 16.25
C VAL A 73 -1.80 2.99 15.30
N ASP A 74 -2.48 3.56 14.31
CA ASP A 74 -3.11 2.80 13.24
C ASP A 74 -2.06 2.38 12.22
N THR A 75 -1.98 1.07 11.91
CA THR A 75 -0.97 0.52 11.00
C THR A 75 -1.57 0.10 9.67
N PRO A 76 -0.87 0.35 8.54
CA PRO A 76 -1.20 -0.29 7.28
C PRO A 76 -1.19 -1.81 7.40
N GLY A 77 -2.16 -2.47 6.77
CA GLY A 77 -2.25 -3.94 6.76
C GLY A 77 -1.51 -4.59 5.58
N HIS A 78 -1.25 -3.84 4.51
CA HIS A 78 -0.69 -4.38 3.27
C HIS A 78 0.85 -4.39 3.29
N ALA A 79 1.46 -5.47 2.78
CA ALA A 79 2.92 -5.66 2.77
C ALA A 79 3.68 -4.59 1.97
N ASP A 80 3.06 -4.00 0.94
CA ASP A 80 3.65 -2.93 0.13
C ASP A 80 3.96 -1.67 0.96
N PHE A 81 3.32 -1.50 2.12
CA PHE A 81 3.59 -0.45 3.11
C PHE A 81 4.46 -0.92 4.27
N GLY A 82 5.22 -2.00 4.07
CA GLY A 82 6.05 -2.61 5.12
C GLY A 82 7.01 -1.63 5.79
N GLY A 83 7.55 -0.66 5.07
CA GLY A 83 8.39 0.39 5.65
C GLY A 83 7.66 1.26 6.68
N GLU A 84 6.38 1.56 6.45
CA GLU A 84 5.53 2.25 7.43
C GLU A 84 5.29 1.37 8.66
N VAL A 85 4.98 0.10 8.44
CA VAL A 85 4.70 -0.87 9.50
C VAL A 85 5.90 -1.02 10.44
N GLU A 86 7.11 -1.21 9.91
CA GLU A 86 8.33 -1.37 10.72
C GLU A 86 8.60 -0.16 11.60
N ARG A 87 8.42 1.04 11.05
CA ARG A 87 8.59 2.30 11.77
C ARG A 87 7.56 2.49 12.88
N VAL A 88 6.30 2.17 12.61
CA VAL A 88 5.23 2.23 13.60
C VAL A 88 5.49 1.26 14.74
N LEU A 89 5.84 0.01 14.42
CA LEU A 89 6.09 -1.03 15.42
C LEU A 89 7.28 -0.69 16.33
N SER A 90 8.25 0.11 15.85
CA SER A 90 9.36 0.57 16.69
C SER A 90 8.94 1.56 17.78
N MET A 91 7.80 2.24 17.63
CA MET A 91 7.30 3.23 18.58
C MET A 91 6.40 2.66 19.67
N VAL A 92 5.92 1.41 19.52
CA VAL A 92 4.89 0.85 20.41
C VAL A 92 5.45 -0.23 21.34
N ASP A 93 4.68 -0.55 22.38
CA ASP A 93 5.03 -1.52 23.41
C ASP A 93 4.30 -2.85 23.25
N SER A 94 3.18 -2.84 22.54
CA SER A 94 2.33 -4.00 22.27
C SER A 94 1.49 -3.76 21.01
N VAL A 95 0.86 -4.84 20.53
CA VAL A 95 -0.05 -4.79 19.38
C VAL A 95 -1.40 -5.37 19.73
N LEU A 96 -2.48 -4.73 19.25
CA LEU A 96 -3.81 -5.31 19.23
C LEU A 96 -4.01 -5.97 17.88
N LEU A 97 -4.05 -7.31 17.84
CA LEU A 97 -4.39 -8.06 16.65
C LEU A 97 -5.89 -8.28 16.58
N LEU A 98 -6.54 -7.58 15.67
CA LEU A 98 -7.99 -7.67 15.46
C LEU A 98 -8.31 -8.76 14.43
N VAL A 99 -9.09 -9.75 14.83
CA VAL A 99 -9.46 -10.90 13.99
C VAL A 99 -10.98 -11.03 13.94
N ASP A 100 -11.53 -11.22 12.74
CA ASP A 100 -12.96 -11.45 12.55
C ASP A 100 -13.36 -12.82 13.10
N ALA A 101 -14.45 -12.88 13.89
CA ALA A 101 -14.95 -14.10 14.53
C ALA A 101 -15.46 -15.17 13.55
N VAL A 102 -15.73 -14.81 12.30
CA VAL A 102 -16.22 -15.71 11.24
C VAL A 102 -15.09 -16.14 10.32
N GLU A 103 -14.23 -15.19 9.90
CA GLU A 103 -13.19 -15.39 8.89
C GLU A 103 -11.88 -15.92 9.49
N GLY A 104 -11.58 -15.54 10.72
CA GLY A 104 -10.32 -15.88 11.37
C GLY A 104 -9.12 -15.04 10.87
N PRO A 105 -7.88 -15.47 11.17
CA PRO A 105 -6.67 -14.74 10.76
C PRO A 105 -6.46 -14.86 9.25
N MET A 106 -6.44 -13.71 8.57
CA MET A 106 -6.34 -13.61 7.11
C MET A 106 -4.89 -13.41 6.64
N PRO A 107 -4.56 -13.71 5.37
CA PRO A 107 -3.20 -13.68 4.86
C PRO A 107 -2.46 -12.35 5.05
N GLN A 108 -3.13 -11.21 4.88
CA GLN A 108 -2.49 -9.88 4.97
C GLN A 108 -1.96 -9.56 6.38
N THR A 109 -2.61 -10.07 7.43
CA THR A 109 -2.15 -9.84 8.82
C THR A 109 -0.85 -10.57 9.15
N ARG A 110 -0.50 -11.60 8.38
CA ARG A 110 0.70 -12.43 8.58
C ARG A 110 1.99 -11.61 8.59
N PHE A 111 2.12 -10.69 7.62
CA PHE A 111 3.31 -9.86 7.49
C PHE A 111 3.52 -8.96 8.73
N VAL A 112 2.49 -8.19 9.08
CA VAL A 112 2.58 -7.24 10.21
C VAL A 112 2.77 -7.98 11.53
N THR A 113 2.07 -9.11 11.71
CA THR A 113 2.22 -9.98 12.88
C THR A 113 3.63 -10.55 12.99
N ARG A 114 4.21 -11.07 11.89
CA ARG A 114 5.60 -11.57 11.86
C ARG A 114 6.59 -10.50 12.30
N LYS A 115 6.45 -9.27 11.78
CA LYS A 115 7.32 -8.14 12.16
C LYS A 115 7.14 -7.75 13.63
N ALA A 116 5.92 -7.73 14.15
CA ALA A 116 5.63 -7.44 15.54
C ALA A 116 6.25 -8.49 16.49
N LEU A 117 6.09 -9.78 16.17
CA LEU A 117 6.66 -10.89 16.93
C LEU A 117 8.20 -10.85 16.92
N ALA A 118 8.81 -10.59 15.76
CA ALA A 118 10.27 -10.47 15.63
C ALA A 118 10.86 -9.29 16.44
N LEU A 119 10.10 -8.23 16.67
CA LEU A 119 10.47 -7.11 17.55
C LEU A 119 10.24 -7.42 19.05
N GLY A 120 9.79 -8.63 19.39
CA GLY A 120 9.50 -9.03 20.76
C GLY A 120 8.25 -8.37 21.36
N LEU A 121 7.35 -7.83 20.53
CA LEU A 121 6.09 -7.27 21.00
C LEU A 121 5.15 -8.40 21.45
N LYS A 122 4.44 -8.18 22.56
CA LYS A 122 3.43 -9.12 23.06
C LYS A 122 2.07 -8.73 22.48
N PRO A 123 1.41 -9.61 21.71
CA PRO A 123 0.11 -9.31 21.13
C PRO A 123 -1.03 -9.48 22.13
N ILE A 124 -2.07 -8.65 21.99
CA ILE A 124 -3.40 -8.87 22.56
C ILE A 124 -4.32 -9.21 21.38
N VAL A 125 -4.96 -10.37 21.41
CA VAL A 125 -5.87 -10.80 20.34
C VAL A 125 -7.28 -10.32 20.64
N VAL A 126 -7.88 -9.57 19.71
CA VAL A 126 -9.25 -9.09 19.79
C VAL A 126 -10.09 -9.81 18.74
N VAL A 127 -10.91 -10.77 19.19
CA VAL A 127 -11.87 -11.49 18.33
C VAL A 127 -13.09 -10.60 18.15
N ASN A 128 -13.19 -9.94 17.00
CA ASN A 128 -14.23 -8.96 16.71
C ASN A 128 -15.39 -9.56 15.91
N LYS A 129 -16.52 -8.86 15.89
CA LYS A 129 -17.76 -9.26 15.22
C LYS A 129 -18.37 -10.57 15.76
N ILE A 130 -18.27 -10.78 17.06
CA ILE A 130 -18.89 -11.92 17.75
C ILE A 130 -20.41 -11.92 17.66
N ASP A 131 -21.00 -10.79 17.31
CA ASP A 131 -22.44 -10.59 17.04
C ASP A 131 -22.90 -11.19 15.72
N ARG A 132 -21.98 -11.55 14.81
CA ARG A 132 -22.34 -12.10 13.49
C ARG A 132 -22.87 -13.53 13.57
N PRO A 133 -23.90 -13.86 12.77
CA PRO A 133 -24.30 -15.25 12.58
C PRO A 133 -23.12 -16.08 12.03
N GLY A 134 -22.85 -17.21 12.67
CA GLY A 134 -21.75 -18.09 12.29
C GLY A 134 -20.38 -17.71 12.88
N ALA A 135 -20.32 -16.80 13.85
CA ALA A 135 -19.14 -16.58 14.66
C ALA A 135 -18.67 -17.87 15.35
N ARG A 136 -17.35 -18.11 15.33
CA ARG A 136 -16.71 -19.31 15.90
C ARG A 136 -15.42 -18.93 16.66
N PRO A 137 -15.56 -18.23 17.76
CA PRO A 137 -14.41 -17.65 18.49
C PRO A 137 -13.33 -18.67 18.85
N ASP A 138 -13.69 -19.86 19.33
CA ASP A 138 -12.72 -20.92 19.71
C ASP A 138 -11.89 -21.37 18.50
N TRP A 139 -12.52 -21.51 17.34
CA TRP A 139 -11.81 -21.85 16.11
C TRP A 139 -10.84 -20.74 15.70
N VAL A 140 -11.24 -19.48 15.84
CA VAL A 140 -10.38 -18.31 15.53
C VAL A 140 -9.19 -18.26 16.44
N ILE A 141 -9.35 -18.50 17.74
CA ILE A 141 -8.25 -18.51 18.72
C ILE A 141 -7.23 -19.59 18.36
N ASN A 142 -7.70 -20.82 18.08
CA ASN A 142 -6.81 -21.92 17.72
C ASN A 142 -6.02 -21.61 16.43
N HIS A 143 -6.68 -21.07 15.40
CA HIS A 143 -6.00 -20.69 14.16
C HIS A 143 -5.05 -19.49 14.31
N THR A 144 -5.33 -18.59 15.25
CA THR A 144 -4.41 -17.50 15.59
C THR A 144 -3.19 -18.04 16.33
N PHE A 145 -3.38 -19.00 17.22
CA PHE A 145 -2.29 -19.71 17.89
C PHE A 145 -1.39 -20.44 16.87
N ASP A 146 -1.99 -21.23 15.97
CA ASP A 146 -1.26 -21.91 14.89
C ASP A 146 -0.50 -20.93 13.98
N LEU A 147 -1.08 -19.76 13.73
CA LEU A 147 -0.42 -18.70 12.97
C LEU A 147 0.82 -18.18 13.71
N PHE A 148 0.70 -17.89 15.00
CA PHE A 148 1.82 -17.36 15.79
C PHE A 148 2.96 -18.38 15.91
N ASP A 149 2.63 -19.65 16.16
CA ASP A 149 3.60 -20.75 16.20
C ASP A 149 4.37 -20.85 14.86
N LYS A 150 3.66 -20.87 13.73
CA LYS A 150 4.27 -20.88 12.38
C LYS A 150 5.12 -19.65 12.09
N LEU A 151 4.85 -18.51 12.73
CA LEU A 151 5.62 -17.27 12.58
C LEU A 151 6.82 -17.20 13.54
N GLY A 152 7.06 -18.24 14.33
CA GLY A 152 8.19 -18.33 15.26
C GLY A 152 7.99 -17.51 16.54
N ALA A 153 6.75 -17.38 17.02
CA ALA A 153 6.46 -16.74 18.31
C ALA A 153 7.13 -17.48 19.47
N THR A 154 7.55 -16.73 20.49
CA THR A 154 8.04 -17.29 21.75
C THR A 154 6.89 -17.80 22.61
N ASP A 155 7.18 -18.68 23.59
CA ASP A 155 6.15 -19.18 24.52
C ASP A 155 5.38 -18.05 25.21
N GLU A 156 6.08 -16.94 25.56
CA GLU A 156 5.44 -15.76 26.14
C GLU A 156 4.51 -15.01 25.17
N GLN A 157 4.76 -15.11 23.87
CA GLN A 157 3.92 -14.51 22.84
C GLN A 157 2.75 -15.43 22.45
N LEU A 158 2.90 -16.75 22.63
CA LEU A 158 1.85 -17.75 22.47
C LEU A 158 0.84 -17.72 23.62
N ASP A 159 1.23 -17.26 24.82
CA ASP A 159 0.33 -17.02 25.97
C ASP A 159 -0.32 -15.61 25.85
N PHE A 160 -1.00 -15.36 24.76
CA PHE A 160 -1.63 -14.08 24.49
C PHE A 160 -3.01 -13.93 25.13
N PRO A 161 -3.34 -12.78 25.73
CA PRO A 161 -4.69 -12.49 26.20
C PRO A 161 -5.68 -12.36 25.04
N VAL A 162 -6.88 -12.89 25.24
CA VAL A 162 -7.98 -12.84 24.27
C VAL A 162 -9.10 -11.95 24.80
N ILE A 163 -9.59 -11.06 23.94
CA ILE A 163 -10.75 -10.20 24.18
C ILE A 163 -11.77 -10.46 23.08
N PHE A 164 -13.02 -10.65 23.46
CA PHE A 164 -14.14 -10.77 22.53
C PHE A 164 -14.80 -9.39 22.37
N ALA A 165 -15.10 -8.99 21.15
CA ALA A 165 -15.66 -7.67 20.91
C ALA A 165 -16.69 -7.64 19.77
N SER A 166 -17.59 -6.68 19.86
CA SER A 166 -18.34 -6.16 18.74
C SER A 166 -18.07 -4.66 18.61
N ALA A 167 -17.14 -4.31 17.73
CA ALA A 167 -16.82 -2.92 17.45
C ALA A 167 -18.04 -2.14 16.95
N LEU A 168 -18.92 -2.78 16.17
CA LEU A 168 -20.15 -2.18 15.66
C LEU A 168 -21.06 -1.68 16.79
N TYR A 169 -21.32 -2.55 17.76
CA TYR A 169 -22.18 -2.23 18.91
C TYR A 169 -21.43 -1.58 20.08
N GLY A 170 -20.09 -1.54 20.03
CA GLY A 170 -19.27 -0.80 20.99
C GLY A 170 -19.11 -1.48 22.36
N TYR A 171 -19.04 -2.81 22.39
CA TYR A 171 -18.79 -3.57 23.61
C TYR A 171 -17.66 -4.60 23.45
N ALA A 172 -17.02 -4.92 24.57
CA ALA A 172 -16.01 -5.98 24.68
C ALA A 172 -16.20 -6.77 25.95
N MET A 173 -15.70 -8.04 25.98
CA MET A 173 -15.80 -8.94 27.13
C MET A 173 -14.60 -9.89 27.20
N LEU A 174 -14.32 -10.39 28.39
CA LEU A 174 -13.25 -11.38 28.65
C LEU A 174 -13.72 -12.81 28.43
N ASP A 175 -14.96 -13.11 28.76
CA ASP A 175 -15.62 -14.41 28.52
C ASP A 175 -16.91 -14.17 27.71
N LEU A 176 -17.23 -15.07 26.78
CA LEU A 176 -18.47 -15.01 25.97
C LEU A 176 -19.76 -15.10 26.81
N LYS A 177 -19.66 -15.56 28.06
CA LYS A 177 -20.79 -15.61 29.00
C LYS A 177 -21.02 -14.29 29.73
N ASP A 178 -20.06 -13.36 29.67
CA ASP A 178 -20.18 -12.07 30.31
C ASP A 178 -21.21 -11.20 29.60
N LYS A 179 -21.81 -10.28 30.38
CA LYS A 179 -22.64 -9.20 29.82
C LYS A 179 -21.85 -7.93 29.87
N SER A 180 -21.56 -7.34 28.73
CA SER A 180 -20.86 -6.08 28.62
C SER A 180 -21.58 -5.15 27.65
N GLU A 181 -21.64 -3.86 27.99
CA GLU A 181 -22.29 -2.82 27.18
C GLU A 181 -21.27 -1.76 26.69
N ASN A 182 -19.99 -1.95 26.99
CA ASN A 182 -18.95 -0.97 26.66
C ASN A 182 -17.58 -1.61 26.41
N MET A 183 -16.61 -0.80 26.03
CA MET A 183 -15.23 -1.23 25.73
C MET A 183 -14.32 -1.28 26.96
N ARG A 184 -14.80 -1.07 28.18
CA ARG A 184 -13.97 -1.13 29.39
C ARG A 184 -13.14 -2.39 29.51
N PRO A 185 -13.65 -3.62 29.25
CA PRO A 185 -12.83 -4.83 29.33
C PRO A 185 -11.59 -4.79 28.43
N LEU A 186 -11.68 -4.13 27.26
CA LEU A 186 -10.53 -3.96 26.37
C LEU A 186 -9.55 -2.93 26.92
N PHE A 187 -10.01 -1.80 27.48
CA PHE A 187 -9.13 -0.84 28.14
C PHE A 187 -8.41 -1.43 29.34
N ASP A 188 -9.11 -2.19 30.18
CA ASP A 188 -8.53 -2.86 31.34
C ASP A 188 -7.49 -3.89 30.91
N ALA A 189 -7.72 -4.62 29.82
CA ALA A 189 -6.75 -5.53 29.24
C ALA A 189 -5.50 -4.79 28.72
N ILE A 190 -5.65 -3.64 28.08
CA ILE A 190 -4.54 -2.80 27.67
C ILE A 190 -3.72 -2.36 28.89
N LEU A 191 -4.36 -1.86 29.94
CA LEU A 191 -3.65 -1.44 31.16
C LEU A 191 -2.91 -2.59 31.85
N ARG A 192 -3.47 -3.79 31.82
CA ARG A 192 -2.93 -4.99 32.47
C ARG A 192 -1.78 -5.64 31.70
N HIS A 193 -1.91 -5.75 30.37
CA HIS A 193 -1.02 -6.57 29.56
C HIS A 193 0.02 -5.77 28.75
N VAL A 194 -0.24 -4.49 28.46
CA VAL A 194 0.76 -3.65 27.78
C VAL A 194 1.82 -3.20 28.80
N PRO A 195 3.09 -3.53 28.61
CA PRO A 195 4.14 -3.13 29.56
C PRO A 195 4.33 -1.61 29.57
N VAL A 196 4.68 -1.06 30.74
CA VAL A 196 5.18 0.31 30.85
C VAL A 196 6.65 0.30 30.42
N ARG A 197 6.93 0.48 29.15
CA ARG A 197 8.32 0.65 28.69
C ARG A 197 8.67 2.15 28.65
N GLY A 198 8.72 2.78 29.80
CA GLY A 198 9.26 4.12 29.97
C GLY A 198 10.77 4.02 30.21
N GLY A 199 11.57 4.78 29.47
CA GLY A 199 12.96 5.03 29.81
C GLY A 199 13.07 5.97 31.03
N ASP A 200 14.31 6.24 31.49
CA ASP A 200 14.53 7.21 32.55
C ASP A 200 14.17 8.64 32.11
N PRO A 201 13.13 9.27 32.67
CA PRO A 201 12.74 10.63 32.29
C PRO A 201 13.74 11.69 32.75
N ASN A 202 14.69 11.35 33.62
CA ASN A 202 15.71 12.26 34.10
C ASN A 202 17.08 12.05 33.40
N GLY A 203 17.19 11.04 32.56
CA GLY A 203 18.38 10.81 31.75
C GLY A 203 18.55 11.82 30.60
N PRO A 204 19.69 11.80 29.89
CA PRO A 204 19.90 12.63 28.70
C PRO A 204 18.89 12.28 27.61
N LEU A 205 18.39 13.33 26.93
CA LEU A 205 17.37 13.17 25.88
C LEU A 205 17.82 12.21 24.77
N GLN A 206 16.94 11.30 24.41
CA GLN A 206 17.09 10.43 23.27
C GLN A 206 15.71 10.14 22.66
N MET A 207 15.49 10.55 21.43
CA MET A 207 14.25 10.39 20.66
C MET A 207 14.59 10.01 19.23
N GLN A 208 13.97 8.97 18.69
CA GLN A 208 14.13 8.61 17.28
C GLN A 208 12.91 9.04 16.46
N ILE A 209 13.19 9.64 15.30
CA ILE A 209 12.15 10.03 14.35
C ILE A 209 11.77 8.81 13.52
N SER A 210 10.53 8.39 13.64
CA SER A 210 9.98 7.21 12.94
C SER A 210 9.08 7.59 11.76
N SER A 211 8.49 8.78 11.78
CA SER A 211 7.63 9.27 10.69
C SER A 211 7.83 10.77 10.47
N LEU A 212 7.53 11.23 9.28
CA LEU A 212 7.59 12.64 8.92
C LEU A 212 6.22 13.12 8.44
N ASP A 213 5.93 14.38 8.76
CA ASP A 213 4.81 15.11 8.23
C ASP A 213 5.28 16.48 7.75
N TYR A 214 4.44 17.18 7.03
CA TYR A 214 4.76 18.50 6.48
C TYR A 214 3.59 19.46 6.64
N SER A 215 3.88 20.65 7.09
CA SER A 215 2.93 21.74 7.12
C SER A 215 3.49 22.95 6.38
N SER A 216 2.67 23.60 5.57
CA SER A 216 3.06 24.84 4.87
C SER A 216 3.45 26.00 5.81
N PHE A 217 3.02 25.95 7.08
CA PHE A 217 3.30 26.98 8.08
C PHE A 217 4.56 26.73 8.90
N VAL A 218 4.80 25.48 9.31
CA VAL A 218 5.90 25.13 10.23
C VAL A 218 6.98 24.29 9.58
N GLY A 219 6.81 23.94 8.30
CA GLY A 219 7.74 23.11 7.55
C GLY A 219 7.66 21.62 7.93
N ARG A 220 8.81 20.97 8.01
CA ARG A 220 8.92 19.55 8.37
C ARG A 220 8.60 19.32 9.83
N ILE A 221 7.85 18.26 10.08
CA ILE A 221 7.44 17.80 11.41
C ILE A 221 7.96 16.37 11.57
N GLY A 222 8.81 16.16 12.56
CA GLY A 222 9.28 14.82 12.94
C GLY A 222 8.34 14.21 13.97
N ILE A 223 7.93 12.96 13.76
CA ILE A 223 7.10 12.19 14.69
C ILE A 223 7.94 11.03 15.22
N GLY A 224 7.99 10.88 16.53
CA GLY A 224 8.78 9.80 17.11
C GLY A 224 8.50 9.60 18.59
N ARG A 225 9.09 8.54 19.12
CA ARG A 225 9.01 8.18 20.53
C ARG A 225 10.23 8.71 21.28
N ILE A 226 10.00 9.28 22.46
CA ILE A 226 11.05 9.62 23.40
C ILE A 226 11.45 8.34 24.14
N SER A 227 12.67 7.88 23.92
CA SER A 227 13.19 6.68 24.56
C SER A 227 13.76 6.97 25.95
N ARG A 228 14.32 8.18 26.16
CA ARG A 228 14.92 8.63 27.41
C ARG A 228 14.87 10.15 27.51
N GLY A 229 14.82 10.66 28.73
CA GLY A 229 14.87 12.07 29.02
C GLY A 229 13.55 12.80 28.82
N ARG A 230 13.64 14.11 28.63
CA ARG A 230 12.51 15.04 28.40
C ARG A 230 12.83 16.00 27.28
N ILE A 231 11.78 16.44 26.60
CA ILE A 231 11.86 17.48 25.57
C ILE A 231 10.82 18.57 25.82
N LYS A 232 11.20 19.82 25.56
CA LYS A 232 10.32 20.99 25.72
C LYS A 232 10.48 21.95 24.55
N PRO A 233 9.49 22.80 24.28
CA PRO A 233 9.61 23.87 23.30
C PRO A 233 10.79 24.79 23.60
N GLY A 234 11.48 25.23 22.56
CA GLY A 234 12.66 26.10 22.69
C GLY A 234 13.95 25.41 23.14
N GLN A 235 13.96 24.10 23.32
CA GLN A 235 15.15 23.33 23.74
C GLN A 235 16.15 23.18 22.60
N ASP A 236 17.43 23.39 22.91
CA ASP A 236 18.52 23.03 22.02
C ASP A 236 18.76 21.52 22.07
N VAL A 237 18.95 20.91 20.92
CA VAL A 237 19.13 19.47 20.74
C VAL A 237 20.26 19.19 19.75
N MET A 238 20.79 17.97 19.80
CA MET A 238 21.73 17.45 18.82
C MET A 238 21.00 16.53 17.85
N VAL A 239 21.18 16.75 16.56
CA VAL A 239 20.64 15.94 15.47
C VAL A 239 21.72 14.96 15.02
N LEU A 240 21.47 13.68 15.16
CA LEU A 240 22.37 12.59 14.79
C LEU A 240 21.77 11.82 13.61
N ASN A 241 22.45 11.85 12.46
CA ASN A 241 21.95 11.24 11.22
C ASN A 241 23.02 10.34 10.59
N GLY A 242 23.10 9.11 11.06
CA GLY A 242 24.07 8.12 10.59
C GLY A 242 25.50 8.63 10.70
N ASP A 243 26.26 8.48 9.61
CA ASP A 243 27.66 8.88 9.54
C ASP A 243 27.87 10.39 9.30
N LYS A 244 26.77 11.17 9.20
CA LYS A 244 26.88 12.63 9.06
C LYS A 244 27.34 13.28 10.38
N PRO A 245 28.10 14.37 10.31
CA PRO A 245 28.51 15.08 11.51
C PRO A 245 27.30 15.56 12.32
N PRO A 246 27.34 15.42 13.66
CA PRO A 246 26.29 15.90 14.55
C PRO A 246 26.01 17.39 14.33
N LYS A 247 24.73 17.79 14.29
CA LYS A 247 24.34 19.19 14.14
C LYS A 247 23.46 19.65 15.30
N ARG A 248 23.75 20.85 15.80
CA ARG A 248 22.92 21.50 16.82
C ARG A 248 21.70 22.12 16.16
N ALA A 249 20.52 21.88 16.73
CA ALA A 249 19.26 22.46 16.29
C ALA A 249 18.41 22.90 17.49
N ARG A 250 17.37 23.67 17.23
CA ARG A 250 16.43 24.11 18.25
C ARG A 250 15.03 23.64 17.93
N VAL A 251 14.38 23.00 18.88
CA VAL A 251 12.99 22.56 18.77
C VAL A 251 12.08 23.76 19.00
N ASN A 252 11.24 24.11 18.01
CA ASN A 252 10.32 25.24 18.19
C ASN A 252 9.10 24.83 18.99
N GLN A 253 8.44 23.74 18.62
CA GLN A 253 7.23 23.24 19.27
C GLN A 253 7.34 21.75 19.53
N VAL A 254 6.71 21.32 20.61
CA VAL A 254 6.48 19.91 20.94
C VAL A 254 4.97 19.72 21.02
N LEU A 255 4.45 18.79 20.21
CA LEU A 255 3.01 18.51 20.14
C LEU A 255 2.77 17.06 20.51
N GLY A 256 1.70 16.79 21.22
CA GLY A 256 1.17 15.46 21.51
C GLY A 256 -0.19 15.26 20.87
N PHE A 257 -0.79 14.10 21.12
CA PHE A 257 -2.13 13.79 20.65
C PHE A 257 -3.14 13.82 21.78
N LYS A 258 -4.34 14.36 21.49
CA LYS A 258 -5.52 14.26 22.34
C LYS A 258 -6.70 13.94 21.43
N GLY A 259 -7.18 12.69 21.48
CA GLY A 259 -7.99 12.19 20.38
C GLY A 259 -7.19 12.20 19.10
N LEU A 260 -7.71 12.83 18.08
CA LEU A 260 -7.04 13.05 16.78
C LEU A 260 -6.36 14.43 16.68
N GLU A 261 -6.61 15.30 17.65
CA GLU A 261 -6.08 16.66 17.63
C GLU A 261 -4.63 16.71 18.12
N ARG A 262 -3.83 17.57 17.47
CA ARG A 262 -2.47 17.88 17.89
C ARG A 262 -2.52 19.02 18.91
N VAL A 263 -2.05 18.74 20.12
CA VAL A 263 -2.05 19.71 21.23
C VAL A 263 -0.61 20.06 21.60
N GLN A 264 -0.35 21.33 21.86
CA GLN A 264 0.96 21.76 22.30
C GLN A 264 1.22 21.28 23.73
N LEU A 265 2.42 20.73 23.95
CA LEU A 265 2.88 20.27 25.25
C LEU A 265 3.95 21.22 25.78
N GLU A 266 3.88 21.52 27.08
CA GLU A 266 4.94 22.26 27.79
C GLU A 266 6.18 21.39 27.98
N VAL A 267 6.00 20.10 28.26
CA VAL A 267 7.04 19.11 28.42
C VAL A 267 6.50 17.75 27.99
N ALA A 268 7.29 16.99 27.27
CA ALA A 268 7.08 15.57 27.01
C ALA A 268 8.22 14.74 27.60
N GLU A 269 7.94 13.52 28.03
CA GLU A 269 8.92 12.67 28.73
C GLU A 269 9.03 11.28 28.12
N ALA A 270 10.03 10.53 28.55
CA ALA A 270 10.29 9.17 28.09
C ALA A 270 9.01 8.32 28.06
N GLY A 271 8.77 7.66 26.94
CA GLY A 271 7.55 6.90 26.65
C GLY A 271 6.53 7.65 25.77
N ASP A 272 6.53 8.98 25.72
CA ASP A 272 5.61 9.76 24.88
C ASP A 272 5.94 9.60 23.38
N ILE A 273 4.88 9.54 22.55
CA ILE A 273 4.98 9.72 21.09
C ILE A 273 4.60 11.17 20.80
N VAL A 274 5.55 11.92 20.26
CA VAL A 274 5.41 13.36 20.04
C VAL A 274 5.78 13.80 18.64
N LEU A 275 5.29 14.98 18.27
CA LEU A 275 5.68 15.68 17.06
C LEU A 275 6.57 16.86 17.45
N ILE A 276 7.65 17.04 16.71
CA ILE A 276 8.55 18.18 16.86
C ILE A 276 8.72 18.93 15.55
N ASN A 277 8.85 20.25 15.61
CA ASN A 277 9.20 21.08 14.47
C ASN A 277 10.33 22.05 14.81
N GLY A 278 10.84 22.79 13.81
CA GLY A 278 11.97 23.72 13.96
C GLY A 278 13.34 23.08 13.68
N VAL A 279 13.40 21.77 13.46
CA VAL A 279 14.62 21.05 13.11
C VAL A 279 14.65 20.85 11.59
N GLU A 280 15.54 21.59 10.88
CA GLU A 280 15.58 21.59 9.41
C GLU A 280 15.97 20.25 8.81
N GLU A 281 16.91 19.54 9.43
CA GLU A 281 17.46 18.27 8.94
C GLU A 281 16.78 17.04 9.57
N VAL A 282 15.54 17.20 9.97
CA VAL A 282 14.77 16.06 10.47
C VAL A 282 14.51 15.08 9.32
N GLY A 283 14.83 13.81 9.57
CA GLY A 283 14.64 12.70 8.64
C GLY A 283 14.23 11.45 9.41
N ILE A 284 13.74 10.44 8.69
CA ILE A 284 13.38 9.17 9.31
C ILE A 284 14.66 8.44 9.75
N GLY A 285 14.62 7.83 10.96
CA GLY A 285 15.78 7.17 11.57
C GLY A 285 16.74 8.13 12.28
N VAL A 286 16.56 9.44 12.12
CA VAL A 286 17.37 10.46 12.81
C VAL A 286 17.10 10.39 14.31
N THR A 287 18.17 10.48 15.10
CA THR A 287 18.08 10.61 16.56
C THR A 287 18.17 12.07 16.96
N ILE A 288 17.24 12.52 17.77
CA ILE A 288 17.26 13.81 18.47
C ILE A 288 17.77 13.52 19.88
N ALA A 289 18.91 14.10 20.23
CA ALA A 289 19.64 13.77 21.44
C ALA A 289 19.96 15.01 22.30
N ASP A 290 20.41 14.76 23.52
CA ASP A 290 20.94 15.79 24.41
C ASP A 290 22.21 16.43 23.82
N VAL A 291 22.38 17.74 24.00
CA VAL A 291 23.54 18.47 23.45
C VAL A 291 24.85 18.07 24.12
N ASN A 292 24.82 17.76 25.42
CA ASN A 292 26.01 17.47 26.21
C ASN A 292 26.41 16.00 26.16
N GLN A 293 25.41 15.11 25.96
CA GLN A 293 25.60 13.66 25.90
C GLN A 293 24.83 13.09 24.68
N PRO A 294 25.30 13.42 23.47
CA PRO A 294 24.63 12.93 22.25
C PRO A 294 24.91 11.45 22.05
N GLU A 295 23.85 10.65 22.00
CA GLU A 295 23.90 9.21 21.79
C GLU A 295 22.92 8.82 20.70
N ALA A 296 23.44 8.24 19.60
CA ALA A 296 22.61 7.79 18.48
C ALA A 296 21.87 6.49 18.80
N MET A 297 20.64 6.39 18.37
CA MET A 297 19.90 5.14 18.35
C MET A 297 20.26 4.30 17.11
N PRO A 298 20.10 2.96 17.17
CA PRO A 298 20.30 2.11 16.00
C PRO A 298 19.45 2.60 14.82
N HIS A 299 20.00 2.50 13.62
CA HIS A 299 19.24 2.86 12.40
C HIS A 299 17.99 1.98 12.28
N LEU A 300 16.87 2.62 11.91
CA LEU A 300 15.69 1.89 11.51
C LEU A 300 15.99 1.22 10.14
N SER A 301 16.07 -0.10 10.14
CA SER A 301 16.16 -0.84 8.89
C SER A 301 14.80 -0.82 8.19
N VAL A 302 14.77 -0.33 6.98
CA VAL A 302 13.60 -0.44 6.11
C VAL A 302 13.98 -1.37 4.98
N ASP A 303 13.14 -2.39 4.73
CA ASP A 303 13.40 -3.31 3.63
C ASP A 303 13.49 -2.54 2.30
N GLU A 304 14.34 -2.99 1.42
CA GLU A 304 14.62 -2.31 0.16
C GLU A 304 13.48 -2.50 -0.88
N PRO A 305 13.39 -1.58 -1.87
CA PRO A 305 12.45 -1.73 -2.98
C PRO A 305 12.67 -3.03 -3.77
N THR A 306 11.59 -3.66 -4.20
CA THR A 306 11.61 -4.89 -5.02
C THR A 306 11.15 -4.67 -6.45
N LEU A 307 10.37 -3.62 -6.72
CA LEU A 307 9.87 -3.26 -8.04
C LEU A 307 10.37 -1.88 -8.46
N THR A 308 10.59 -1.71 -9.75
CA THR A 308 10.97 -0.45 -10.36
C THR A 308 10.14 -0.16 -11.60
N MET A 309 9.89 1.11 -11.88
CA MET A 309 9.10 1.58 -13.01
C MET A 309 9.66 2.91 -13.54
N ASN A 310 9.65 3.10 -14.85
CA ASN A 310 9.99 4.38 -15.44
C ASN A 310 8.80 5.34 -15.34
N PHE A 311 9.04 6.52 -14.72
CA PHE A 311 8.13 7.66 -14.73
C PHE A 311 8.71 8.69 -15.68
N GLN A 312 7.93 9.09 -16.67
CA GLN A 312 8.42 10.00 -17.70
C GLN A 312 7.39 11.06 -18.08
N VAL A 313 7.89 12.14 -18.67
CA VAL A 313 7.03 13.17 -19.24
C VAL A 313 6.11 12.56 -20.30
N ASN A 314 4.84 12.96 -20.32
CA ASN A 314 3.93 12.55 -21.36
C ASN A 314 4.25 13.28 -22.67
N THR A 315 4.59 12.52 -23.70
CA THR A 315 4.94 13.02 -25.04
C THR A 315 3.86 12.65 -26.08
N SER A 316 2.66 12.29 -25.63
CA SER A 316 1.56 11.96 -26.54
C SER A 316 1.05 13.21 -27.29
N PRO A 317 0.32 13.05 -28.41
CA PRO A 317 -0.32 14.17 -29.09
C PRO A 317 -1.35 14.94 -28.24
N PHE A 318 -1.79 14.38 -27.12
CA PHE A 318 -2.72 15.01 -26.18
C PHE A 318 -2.02 15.58 -24.94
N ALA A 319 -0.68 15.57 -24.90
CA ALA A 319 0.09 16.09 -23.77
C ALA A 319 -0.28 17.55 -23.45
N GLY A 320 -0.47 17.85 -22.17
CA GLY A 320 -0.80 19.19 -21.68
C GLY A 320 -2.26 19.64 -21.88
N GLN A 321 -3.14 18.78 -22.39
CA GLN A 321 -4.55 19.15 -22.56
C GLN A 321 -5.39 18.93 -21.29
N GLU A 322 -4.98 18.03 -20.42
CA GLU A 322 -5.74 17.63 -19.24
C GLU A 322 -4.98 17.88 -17.93
N GLY A 323 -3.65 17.84 -17.95
CA GLY A 323 -2.80 18.04 -16.78
C GLY A 323 -2.36 19.50 -16.59
N LYS A 324 -2.19 19.89 -15.33
CA LYS A 324 -1.64 21.19 -14.93
C LYS A 324 -0.10 21.16 -14.84
N TYR A 325 0.45 20.02 -14.41
CA TYR A 325 1.87 19.82 -14.23
C TYR A 325 2.37 18.77 -15.22
N VAL A 326 3.14 19.21 -16.21
CA VAL A 326 3.47 18.39 -17.40
C VAL A 326 4.97 18.37 -17.73
N THR A 327 5.81 19.07 -16.96
CA THR A 327 7.24 19.19 -17.24
C THR A 327 8.09 18.25 -16.37
N SER A 328 9.27 17.85 -16.87
CA SER A 328 10.22 17.01 -16.12
C SER A 328 10.65 17.66 -14.80
N ARG A 329 10.84 18.99 -14.78
CA ARG A 329 11.15 19.72 -13.55
C ARG A 329 10.05 19.58 -12.50
N GLN A 330 8.79 19.77 -12.88
CA GLN A 330 7.64 19.62 -11.96
C GLN A 330 7.52 18.17 -11.46
N LEU A 331 7.74 17.20 -12.34
CA LEU A 331 7.75 15.79 -11.99
C LEU A 331 8.86 15.50 -10.97
N ARG A 332 10.07 16.00 -11.22
CA ARG A 332 11.21 15.86 -10.29
C ARG A 332 10.90 16.47 -8.93
N GLU A 333 10.45 17.72 -8.88
CA GLU A 333 10.11 18.42 -7.64
C GLU A 333 9.04 17.67 -6.83
N ARG A 334 8.08 17.03 -7.52
CA ARG A 334 7.06 16.20 -6.86
C ARG A 334 7.64 14.91 -6.28
N LEU A 335 8.48 14.22 -7.04
CA LEU A 335 9.16 13.01 -6.58
C LEU A 335 10.10 13.29 -5.41
N ASP A 336 10.86 14.39 -5.46
CA ASP A 336 11.73 14.82 -4.35
C ASP A 336 10.92 15.11 -3.08
N ARG A 337 9.72 15.68 -3.22
CA ARG A 337 8.79 15.89 -2.09
C ARG A 337 8.32 14.56 -1.51
N GLU A 338 8.02 13.58 -2.34
CA GLU A 338 7.63 12.25 -1.89
C GLU A 338 8.77 11.57 -1.11
N LEU A 339 10.00 11.66 -1.58
CA LEU A 339 11.19 11.11 -0.91
C LEU A 339 11.42 11.68 0.49
N MET A 340 10.87 12.86 0.81
CA MET A 340 11.00 13.43 2.15
C MET A 340 10.22 12.62 3.20
N SER A 341 9.12 12.00 2.84
CA SER A 341 8.24 11.26 3.75
C SER A 341 8.22 9.75 3.51
N ASN A 342 8.53 9.32 2.30
CA ASN A 342 8.45 7.92 1.87
C ASN A 342 9.83 7.30 1.71
N VAL A 343 10.33 6.65 2.78
CA VAL A 343 11.68 6.04 2.76
C VAL A 343 11.76 4.73 1.98
N ALA A 344 10.62 4.10 1.72
CA ALA A 344 10.57 2.89 0.91
C ALA A 344 10.61 3.17 -0.60
N LEU A 345 10.63 4.44 -0.99
CA LEU A 345 10.75 4.89 -2.37
C LEU A 345 12.20 5.26 -2.68
N ARG A 346 12.68 4.87 -3.86
CA ARG A 346 13.92 5.37 -4.44
C ARG A 346 13.61 5.99 -5.80
N VAL A 347 14.27 7.10 -6.10
CA VAL A 347 14.19 7.80 -7.39
C VAL A 347 15.59 8.02 -7.91
N GLU A 348 15.87 7.47 -9.09
CA GLU A 348 17.16 7.57 -9.75
C GLU A 348 16.97 8.30 -11.09
N GLU A 349 17.94 9.16 -11.41
CA GLU A 349 18.01 9.79 -12.73
C GLU A 349 18.52 8.77 -13.74
N THR A 350 17.93 8.77 -14.91
CA THR A 350 18.40 7.97 -16.04
C THR A 350 19.31 8.81 -16.94
N GLY A 351 19.83 8.22 -18.00
CA GLY A 351 20.55 9.01 -19.04
C GLY A 351 19.65 9.98 -19.82
N ASP A 352 18.34 9.91 -19.63
CA ASP A 352 17.34 10.79 -20.21
C ASP A 352 16.75 11.70 -19.12
N THR A 353 16.84 13.01 -19.30
CA THR A 353 16.37 14.02 -18.34
C THR A 353 14.86 14.02 -18.12
N ASP A 354 14.11 13.41 -19.02
CA ASP A 354 12.65 13.33 -18.97
C ASP A 354 12.15 12.00 -18.38
N VAL A 355 13.06 11.11 -17.97
CA VAL A 355 12.76 9.77 -17.45
C VAL A 355 13.39 9.56 -16.08
N PHE A 356 12.59 9.22 -15.09
CA PHE A 356 13.02 8.88 -13.74
C PHE A 356 12.74 7.40 -13.47
N LEU A 357 13.73 6.71 -12.93
CA LEU A 357 13.56 5.34 -12.45
C LEU A 357 13.06 5.38 -11.02
N VAL A 358 11.81 4.97 -10.81
CA VAL A 358 11.13 5.01 -9.51
C VAL A 358 10.97 3.59 -9.00
N SER A 359 11.57 3.30 -7.84
CA SER A 359 11.54 1.98 -7.22
C SER A 359 10.74 1.99 -5.92
N GLY A 360 9.88 1.00 -5.75
CA GLY A 360 9.00 0.84 -4.58
C GLY A 360 8.92 -0.60 -4.10
N ARG A 361 8.23 -0.81 -2.97
CA ARG A 361 8.10 -2.12 -2.33
C ARG A 361 7.22 -3.09 -3.10
N GLY A 362 6.25 -2.58 -3.84
CA GLY A 362 5.29 -3.37 -4.60
C GLY A 362 4.49 -2.53 -5.58
N GLU A 363 3.62 -3.20 -6.32
CA GLU A 363 2.80 -2.58 -7.36
C GLU A 363 1.80 -1.58 -6.79
N LEU A 364 1.15 -1.93 -5.67
CA LEU A 364 0.20 -1.05 -5.00
C LEU A 364 0.86 0.22 -4.47
N HIS A 365 2.09 0.15 -3.97
CA HIS A 365 2.84 1.31 -3.51
C HIS A 365 3.07 2.32 -4.64
N LEU A 366 3.50 1.86 -5.82
CA LEU A 366 3.74 2.72 -6.98
C LEU A 366 2.43 3.24 -7.59
N THR A 367 1.38 2.44 -7.65
CA THR A 367 0.08 2.87 -8.20
C THR A 367 -0.63 3.89 -7.32
N ILE A 368 -0.47 3.82 -6.00
CA ILE A 368 -0.97 4.85 -5.08
C ILE A 368 -0.24 6.17 -5.29
N LEU A 369 1.08 6.15 -5.45
CA LEU A 369 1.84 7.35 -5.78
C LEU A 369 1.33 7.99 -7.08
N LEU A 370 1.16 7.19 -8.13
CA LEU A 370 0.63 7.65 -9.42
C LEU A 370 -0.79 8.23 -9.30
N GLU A 371 -1.66 7.58 -8.54
CA GLU A 371 -3.03 8.05 -8.33
C GLU A 371 -3.07 9.38 -7.54
N ASN A 372 -2.21 9.54 -6.52
CA ASN A 372 -2.05 10.81 -5.82
C ASN A 372 -1.59 11.91 -6.78
N MET A 373 -0.55 11.64 -7.59
CA MET A 373 -0.05 12.61 -8.57
C MET A 373 -1.12 12.98 -9.60
N ARG A 374 -1.89 12.01 -10.08
CA ARG A 374 -3.00 12.22 -10.99
C ARG A 374 -4.05 13.17 -10.41
N ARG A 375 -4.45 12.97 -9.15
CA ARG A 375 -5.42 13.82 -8.42
C ARG A 375 -4.88 15.21 -8.12
N GLU A 376 -3.57 15.34 -7.91
CA GLU A 376 -2.90 16.64 -7.76
C GLU A 376 -2.83 17.44 -9.07
N GLY A 377 -3.15 16.83 -10.21
CA GLY A 377 -3.16 17.47 -11.53
C GLY A 377 -1.92 17.23 -12.38
N TYR A 378 -1.10 16.24 -12.04
CA TYR A 378 0.04 15.82 -12.85
C TYR A 378 -0.40 15.01 -14.05
N GLU A 379 0.35 15.16 -15.14
CA GLU A 379 0.24 14.37 -16.35
C GLU A 379 1.60 13.76 -16.65
N LEU A 380 1.65 12.43 -16.77
CA LEU A 380 2.89 11.67 -16.99
C LEU A 380 2.59 10.38 -17.76
N ALA A 381 3.65 9.72 -18.20
CA ALA A 381 3.57 8.38 -18.75
C ALA A 381 4.44 7.42 -17.93
N VAL A 382 4.03 6.16 -17.83
CA VAL A 382 4.79 5.13 -17.12
C VAL A 382 4.99 3.89 -17.98
N GLY A 383 6.14 3.25 -17.78
CA GLY A 383 6.47 1.99 -18.44
C GLY A 383 6.09 0.76 -17.61
N LYS A 384 6.30 -0.42 -18.18
CA LYS A 384 6.05 -1.71 -17.52
C LYS A 384 6.87 -1.85 -16.23
N PRO A 385 6.27 -2.30 -15.13
CA PRO A 385 7.01 -2.61 -13.90
C PRO A 385 8.03 -3.72 -14.14
N ARG A 386 9.19 -3.58 -13.49
CA ARG A 386 10.26 -4.58 -13.51
C ARG A 386 10.73 -4.86 -12.09
N VAL A 387 11.22 -6.07 -11.85
CA VAL A 387 11.84 -6.41 -10.57
C VAL A 387 13.24 -5.83 -10.49
N VAL A 388 13.64 -5.42 -9.28
CA VAL A 388 15.00 -4.96 -9.01
C VAL A 388 15.93 -6.15 -8.97
N ILE A 389 16.88 -6.23 -9.90
CA ILE A 389 17.90 -7.27 -9.93
C ILE A 389 19.12 -6.79 -9.14
N LYS A 390 19.66 -7.64 -8.28
CA LYS A 390 20.90 -7.40 -7.54
C LYS A 390 21.97 -8.38 -7.92
N GLU A 391 23.21 -7.94 -7.86
CA GLU A 391 24.37 -8.82 -7.95
C GLU A 391 24.87 -9.14 -6.55
N ILE A 392 24.77 -10.40 -6.14
CA ILE A 392 25.20 -10.90 -4.84
C ILE A 392 26.26 -11.97 -5.11
N ASP A 393 27.47 -11.76 -4.60
CA ASP A 393 28.62 -12.67 -4.81
C ASP A 393 28.89 -12.97 -6.30
N GLY A 394 28.69 -11.98 -7.18
CA GLY A 394 28.89 -12.13 -8.63
C GLY A 394 27.75 -12.86 -9.36
N VAL A 395 26.65 -13.16 -8.68
CA VAL A 395 25.48 -13.82 -9.25
C VAL A 395 24.30 -12.83 -9.31
N LYS A 396 23.64 -12.75 -10.46
CA LYS A 396 22.41 -11.96 -10.61
C LYS A 396 21.27 -12.65 -9.86
N CYS A 397 20.72 -11.94 -8.87
CA CYS A 397 19.64 -12.40 -8.02
C CYS A 397 18.37 -11.55 -8.23
N GLU A 398 17.22 -12.21 -8.15
CA GLU A 398 15.90 -11.62 -8.21
C GLU A 398 15.17 -11.73 -6.86
N PRO A 399 14.24 -10.81 -6.54
CA PRO A 399 13.47 -10.92 -5.32
C PRO A 399 12.49 -12.09 -5.40
N ILE A 400 12.47 -12.89 -4.34
CA ILE A 400 11.52 -13.99 -4.13
C ILE A 400 10.50 -13.54 -3.10
N GLU A 401 9.25 -13.92 -3.30
CA GLU A 401 8.15 -13.60 -2.41
C GLU A 401 7.44 -14.86 -1.91
N MET A 402 6.98 -14.80 -0.67
CA MET A 402 6.03 -15.77 -0.11
C MET A 402 4.63 -15.31 -0.47
N LEU A 403 3.97 -16.03 -1.35
CA LEU A 403 2.59 -15.78 -1.77
C LEU A 403 1.65 -16.72 -1.02
N THR A 404 0.67 -16.15 -0.34
CA THR A 404 -0.46 -16.88 0.22
C THR A 404 -1.71 -16.56 -0.58
N VAL A 405 -2.39 -17.57 -1.08
CA VAL A 405 -3.69 -17.44 -1.74
C VAL A 405 -4.74 -18.24 -0.98
N ASP A 406 -5.94 -17.67 -0.86
CA ASP A 406 -7.09 -18.29 -0.23
C ASP A 406 -8.24 -18.28 -1.23
N VAL A 407 -8.67 -19.47 -1.67
CA VAL A 407 -9.58 -19.64 -2.80
C VAL A 407 -10.64 -20.70 -2.51
N GLU A 408 -11.78 -20.61 -3.21
CA GLU A 408 -12.77 -21.68 -3.23
C GLU A 408 -12.14 -22.96 -3.82
N GLN A 409 -12.49 -24.13 -3.28
CA GLN A 409 -11.94 -25.42 -3.70
C GLN A 409 -12.14 -25.68 -5.21
N GLU A 410 -13.25 -25.18 -5.79
CA GLU A 410 -13.52 -25.31 -7.23
C GLU A 410 -12.50 -24.55 -8.11
N ASN A 411 -11.91 -23.46 -7.60
CA ASN A 411 -10.96 -22.64 -8.33
C ASN A 411 -9.49 -23.06 -8.11
N GLN A 412 -9.24 -23.97 -7.15
CA GLN A 412 -7.90 -24.42 -6.76
C GLN A 412 -7.05 -24.87 -7.94
N GLY A 413 -7.61 -25.74 -8.80
CA GLY A 413 -6.85 -26.29 -9.94
C GLY A 413 -6.38 -25.25 -10.93
N ALA A 414 -7.24 -24.28 -11.28
CA ALA A 414 -6.92 -23.20 -12.21
C ALA A 414 -5.81 -22.29 -11.63
N VAL A 415 -5.92 -21.96 -10.34
CA VAL A 415 -4.93 -21.12 -9.66
C VAL A 415 -3.58 -21.83 -9.54
N MET A 416 -3.56 -23.12 -9.17
CA MET A 416 -2.34 -23.91 -9.08
C MET A 416 -1.63 -24.03 -10.44
N GLN A 417 -2.39 -24.21 -11.52
CA GLN A 417 -1.83 -24.24 -12.86
C GLN A 417 -1.20 -22.90 -13.25
N ALA A 418 -1.94 -21.80 -13.05
CA ALA A 418 -1.45 -20.46 -13.39
C ALA A 418 -0.19 -20.07 -12.59
N LEU A 419 -0.12 -20.45 -11.31
CA LEU A 419 1.05 -20.23 -10.48
C LEU A 419 2.23 -21.12 -10.89
N GLY A 420 1.99 -22.38 -11.30
CA GLY A 420 3.01 -23.26 -11.84
C GLY A 420 3.64 -22.72 -13.11
N GLU A 421 2.85 -22.17 -14.04
CA GLU A 421 3.34 -21.48 -15.26
C GLU A 421 4.21 -20.27 -14.91
N ARG A 422 3.97 -19.62 -13.76
CA ARG A 422 4.72 -18.47 -13.22
C ARG A 422 5.88 -18.87 -12.30
N ARG A 423 6.24 -20.17 -12.26
CA ARG A 423 7.36 -20.73 -11.48
C ARG A 423 7.19 -20.63 -9.97
N ALA A 424 5.96 -20.63 -9.49
CA ALA A 424 5.68 -20.72 -8.07
C ALA A 424 5.92 -22.14 -7.56
N GLU A 425 6.56 -22.26 -6.41
CA GLU A 425 6.85 -23.51 -5.71
C GLU A 425 5.90 -23.65 -4.52
N LEU A 426 4.98 -24.61 -4.54
CA LEU A 426 4.05 -24.86 -3.44
C LEU A 426 4.81 -25.27 -2.19
N GLN A 427 4.54 -24.58 -1.07
CA GLN A 427 5.15 -24.84 0.23
C GLN A 427 4.18 -25.54 1.18
N ASP A 428 2.94 -25.09 1.23
CA ASP A 428 1.90 -25.66 2.13
C ASP A 428 0.51 -25.52 1.51
N MET A 429 -0.39 -26.44 1.89
CA MET A 429 -1.77 -26.45 1.45
C MET A 429 -2.67 -26.86 2.61
N GLN A 430 -3.68 -26.04 2.91
CA GLN A 430 -4.62 -26.27 3.98
C GLN A 430 -6.05 -26.09 3.45
N SER A 431 -6.90 -27.07 3.70
CA SER A 431 -8.34 -26.99 3.38
C SER A 431 -9.13 -26.72 4.65
N ASP A 432 -10.09 -25.81 4.58
CA ASP A 432 -11.06 -25.66 5.65
C ASP A 432 -12.28 -26.56 5.42
N SER A 433 -13.06 -26.76 6.50
CA SER A 433 -14.29 -27.57 6.43
C SER A 433 -15.45 -26.90 5.64
N ARG A 434 -15.24 -25.69 5.13
CA ARG A 434 -16.24 -24.89 4.39
C ARG A 434 -15.96 -24.79 2.89
N GLY A 435 -15.00 -25.56 2.38
CA GLY A 435 -14.67 -25.61 0.95
C GLY A 435 -13.74 -24.49 0.47
N ARG A 436 -13.02 -23.83 1.38
CA ARG A 436 -11.91 -22.96 1.02
C ARG A 436 -10.58 -23.66 1.18
N VAL A 437 -9.63 -23.31 0.31
CA VAL A 437 -8.28 -23.86 0.32
C VAL A 437 -7.28 -22.70 0.38
N ARG A 438 -6.38 -22.76 1.35
CA ARG A 438 -5.23 -21.87 1.48
C ARG A 438 -4.00 -22.55 0.92
N LEU A 439 -3.29 -21.85 0.04
CA LEU A 439 -2.09 -22.30 -0.61
C LEU A 439 -0.96 -21.30 -0.34
N ASP A 440 0.14 -21.78 0.19
CA ASP A 440 1.35 -20.99 0.42
C ASP A 440 2.40 -21.36 -0.65
N TYR A 441 2.90 -20.37 -1.38
CA TYR A 441 3.88 -20.52 -2.45
C TYR A 441 5.11 -19.66 -2.21
N ARG A 442 6.25 -20.13 -2.70
CA ARG A 442 7.45 -19.33 -2.92
C ARG A 442 7.54 -19.02 -4.41
N ILE A 443 7.57 -17.73 -4.79
CA ILE A 443 7.45 -17.28 -6.17
C ILE A 443 8.44 -16.15 -6.47
N PRO A 444 9.11 -16.12 -7.64
CA PRO A 444 9.81 -14.92 -8.09
C PRO A 444 8.84 -13.73 -8.23
N ALA A 445 9.23 -12.56 -7.70
CA ALA A 445 8.35 -11.38 -7.73
C ALA A 445 7.92 -11.00 -9.16
N ARG A 446 8.77 -11.24 -10.16
CA ARG A 446 8.39 -11.05 -11.58
C ARG A 446 7.21 -11.93 -12.01
N GLY A 447 6.99 -13.07 -11.37
CA GLY A 447 5.85 -13.96 -11.62
C GLY A 447 4.52 -13.39 -11.12
N LEU A 448 4.56 -12.41 -10.21
CA LEU A 448 3.38 -11.76 -9.67
C LEU A 448 2.91 -10.57 -10.51
N ILE A 449 3.79 -10.00 -11.36
CA ILE A 449 3.42 -8.92 -12.27
C ILE A 449 2.31 -9.41 -13.21
N GLY A 450 1.18 -8.70 -13.24
CA GLY A 450 0.00 -9.06 -14.05
C GLY A 450 -0.79 -10.27 -13.53
N PHE A 451 -0.48 -10.81 -12.36
CA PHE A 451 -1.21 -11.95 -11.79
C PHE A 451 -2.54 -11.55 -11.15
N GLN A 452 -2.69 -10.31 -10.69
CA GLN A 452 -3.91 -9.88 -9.98
C GLN A 452 -5.16 -9.99 -10.85
N SER A 453 -5.09 -9.51 -12.08
CA SER A 453 -6.23 -9.54 -13.02
C SER A 453 -6.62 -10.98 -13.39
N ASP A 454 -5.62 -11.82 -13.65
CA ASP A 454 -5.84 -13.25 -13.93
C ASP A 454 -6.44 -13.96 -12.72
N PHE A 455 -5.91 -13.71 -11.53
CA PHE A 455 -6.37 -14.29 -10.27
C PHE A 455 -7.82 -13.93 -9.95
N MET A 456 -8.18 -12.64 -10.08
CA MET A 456 -9.56 -12.19 -9.87
C MET A 456 -10.53 -12.81 -10.88
N THR A 457 -10.09 -12.99 -12.12
CA THR A 457 -10.91 -13.64 -13.15
C THR A 457 -11.11 -15.13 -12.86
N MET A 458 -10.04 -15.86 -12.53
CA MET A 458 -10.08 -17.29 -12.21
C MET A 458 -10.94 -17.59 -10.96
N THR A 459 -10.91 -16.69 -9.98
CA THR A 459 -11.63 -16.84 -8.71
C THR A 459 -12.98 -16.13 -8.70
N ARG A 460 -13.43 -15.56 -9.81
CA ARG A 460 -14.67 -14.77 -9.91
C ARG A 460 -14.77 -13.64 -8.86
N GLY A 461 -13.62 -13.10 -8.47
CA GLY A 461 -13.54 -12.05 -7.47
C GLY A 461 -13.59 -12.51 -6.00
N THR A 462 -13.69 -13.81 -5.72
CA THR A 462 -13.81 -14.35 -4.34
C THR A 462 -12.44 -14.72 -3.72
N GLY A 463 -11.39 -14.80 -4.54
CA GLY A 463 -10.05 -15.16 -4.10
C GLY A 463 -9.36 -14.03 -3.35
N LEU A 464 -8.59 -14.40 -2.33
CA LEU A 464 -7.75 -13.50 -1.58
C LEU A 464 -6.29 -13.87 -1.77
N LYS A 465 -5.44 -12.89 -2.02
CA LYS A 465 -4.00 -13.09 -2.09
C LYS A 465 -3.25 -12.08 -1.22
N SER A 466 -2.10 -12.52 -0.74
CA SER A 466 -1.12 -11.67 -0.06
C SER A 466 0.27 -12.17 -0.38
N ASN A 467 1.17 -11.28 -0.72
CA ASN A 467 2.56 -11.62 -0.98
C ASN A 467 3.49 -10.77 -0.10
N VAL A 468 4.60 -11.35 0.30
CA VAL A 468 5.58 -10.73 1.18
C VAL A 468 6.97 -11.08 0.68
N PHE A 469 7.84 -10.08 0.59
CA PHE A 469 9.24 -10.30 0.27
C PHE A 469 9.87 -11.31 1.26
N ASP A 470 10.61 -12.27 0.72
CA ASP A 470 11.33 -13.29 1.45
C ASP A 470 12.84 -13.03 1.40
N GLU A 471 13.45 -13.25 0.24
CA GLU A 471 14.89 -13.10 0.02
C GLU A 471 15.22 -12.76 -1.42
N TYR A 472 16.49 -12.48 -1.69
CA TYR A 472 17.02 -12.47 -3.04
C TYR A 472 17.64 -13.84 -3.36
N ALA A 473 17.25 -14.45 -4.50
CA ALA A 473 17.80 -15.73 -4.95
C ALA A 473 18.25 -15.63 -6.41
N PRO A 474 19.19 -16.49 -6.83
CA PRO A 474 19.66 -16.55 -8.23
C PRO A 474 18.51 -16.68 -9.21
N ILE A 475 18.58 -15.93 -10.32
CA ILE A 475 17.55 -15.95 -11.37
C ILE A 475 17.45 -17.36 -11.96
N LYS A 476 16.28 -17.97 -11.87
CA LYS A 476 16.00 -19.28 -12.44
C LYS A 476 15.33 -19.13 -13.83
N GLY A 477 16.13 -19.26 -14.91
CA GLY A 477 15.66 -19.35 -16.31
C GLY A 477 15.06 -18.08 -16.91
N ASP A 478 14.86 -18.09 -18.22
CA ASP A 478 14.37 -16.98 -19.04
C ASP A 478 12.83 -16.89 -19.01
N GLY A 479 12.23 -16.57 -17.88
CA GLY A 479 10.78 -16.48 -17.78
C GLY A 479 10.31 -15.04 -17.98
N THR A 480 9.98 -14.64 -19.17
CA THR A 480 9.18 -13.44 -19.42
C THR A 480 7.70 -13.83 -19.39
N ASN A 481 6.93 -13.25 -18.47
CA ASN A 481 5.47 -13.25 -18.56
C ASN A 481 5.05 -12.28 -19.67
N ALA A 482 5.34 -12.66 -20.93
CA ALA A 482 4.87 -11.91 -22.07
C ALA A 482 3.34 -12.06 -22.15
N ARG A 483 2.66 -10.99 -22.44
CA ARG A 483 1.22 -11.02 -22.72
C ARG A 483 0.95 -11.99 -23.87
N ARG A 484 -0.06 -12.88 -23.71
CA ARG A 484 -0.41 -13.88 -24.74
C ARG A 484 -1.02 -13.25 -25.99
N ASN A 485 -1.74 -12.15 -25.85
CA ASN A 485 -2.49 -11.50 -26.92
C ASN A 485 -1.80 -10.21 -27.34
N GLY A 486 -1.79 -9.93 -28.63
CA GLY A 486 -1.40 -8.63 -29.18
C GLY A 486 -2.42 -7.53 -28.91
N VAL A 487 -2.19 -6.35 -29.46
CA VAL A 487 -3.05 -5.18 -29.29
C VAL A 487 -3.57 -4.64 -30.61
N LEU A 488 -4.71 -3.96 -30.56
CA LEU A 488 -5.26 -3.15 -31.64
C LEU A 488 -4.74 -1.74 -31.49
N ILE A 489 -3.99 -1.25 -32.48
CA ILE A 489 -3.31 0.04 -32.47
C ILE A 489 -4.02 0.97 -33.45
N SER A 490 -4.39 2.17 -33.03
CA SER A 490 -4.89 3.18 -33.95
C SER A 490 -3.81 3.61 -34.94
N GLY A 491 -4.10 3.53 -36.22
CA GLY A 491 -3.25 4.03 -37.31
C GLY A 491 -3.55 5.46 -37.72
N GLU A 492 -4.56 6.10 -37.10
CA GLU A 492 -5.06 7.42 -37.51
C GLU A 492 -5.43 8.26 -36.29
N GLN A 493 -5.40 9.56 -36.46
CA GLN A 493 -5.87 10.53 -35.46
C GLN A 493 -7.29 11.01 -35.81
N GLY A 494 -8.19 11.01 -34.83
CA GLY A 494 -9.56 11.47 -34.98
C GLY A 494 -10.50 10.89 -33.94
N ASP A 495 -11.80 11.08 -34.13
CA ASP A 495 -12.81 10.55 -33.23
C ASP A 495 -13.24 9.15 -33.65
N ALA A 496 -13.33 8.25 -32.70
CA ALA A 496 -13.74 6.86 -32.92
C ALA A 496 -15.18 6.79 -33.48
N VAL A 497 -15.37 6.08 -34.57
CA VAL A 497 -16.67 5.95 -35.23
C VAL A 497 -17.31 4.61 -34.85
N ALA A 498 -18.59 4.64 -34.43
CA ALA A 498 -19.33 3.45 -34.03
C ALA A 498 -19.26 2.29 -35.05
N TYR A 499 -19.41 2.64 -36.35
CA TYR A 499 -19.34 1.65 -37.42
C TYR A 499 -17.96 0.98 -37.57
N ALA A 500 -16.87 1.74 -37.39
CA ALA A 500 -15.52 1.18 -37.40
C ALA A 500 -15.30 0.27 -36.21
N LEU A 501 -15.69 0.71 -35.01
CA LEU A 501 -15.56 -0.10 -33.78
C LEU A 501 -16.39 -1.38 -33.85
N TRP A 502 -17.58 -1.34 -34.44
CA TRP A 502 -18.43 -2.50 -34.68
C TRP A 502 -17.72 -3.58 -35.51
N LYS A 503 -17.03 -3.18 -36.57
CA LYS A 503 -16.25 -4.11 -37.38
C LYS A 503 -15.00 -4.61 -36.66
N LEU A 504 -14.38 -3.77 -35.82
CA LEU A 504 -13.16 -4.11 -35.13
C LEU A 504 -13.41 -5.06 -33.93
N GLN A 505 -14.62 -5.10 -33.36
CA GLN A 505 -14.95 -6.00 -32.26
C GLN A 505 -14.88 -7.50 -32.64
N GLU A 506 -14.93 -7.85 -33.95
CA GLU A 506 -14.66 -9.20 -34.44
C GLU A 506 -13.20 -9.60 -34.27
N ARG A 507 -12.30 -8.62 -34.16
CA ARG A 507 -10.85 -8.84 -34.03
C ARG A 507 -10.36 -8.78 -32.58
N GLY A 508 -11.21 -8.30 -31.66
CA GLY A 508 -10.83 -8.20 -30.27
C GLY A 508 -11.77 -7.33 -29.44
N ARG A 509 -11.40 -7.11 -28.19
CA ARG A 509 -12.18 -6.30 -27.24
C ARG A 509 -11.63 -4.90 -27.17
N MET A 510 -12.52 -3.89 -27.21
CA MET A 510 -12.14 -2.49 -27.23
C MET A 510 -11.94 -1.91 -25.84
N PHE A 511 -11.06 -0.91 -25.72
CA PHE A 511 -10.91 -0.03 -24.57
C PHE A 511 -11.64 1.31 -24.75
N VAL A 512 -12.01 1.66 -25.99
CA VAL A 512 -12.52 2.96 -26.38
C VAL A 512 -13.98 2.90 -26.79
N SER A 513 -14.68 4.01 -26.57
CA SER A 513 -16.08 4.22 -26.96
C SER A 513 -16.21 5.04 -28.24
N PRO A 514 -17.36 4.97 -28.95
CA PRO A 514 -17.65 5.89 -30.05
C PRO A 514 -17.59 7.36 -29.60
N GLY A 515 -17.00 8.22 -30.45
CA GLY A 515 -16.81 9.64 -30.15
C GLY A 515 -15.59 9.97 -29.30
N GLU A 516 -14.85 8.99 -28.84
CA GLU A 516 -13.60 9.19 -28.09
C GLU A 516 -12.48 9.61 -29.06
N ARG A 517 -11.69 10.61 -28.65
CA ARG A 517 -10.57 11.11 -29.45
C ARG A 517 -9.40 10.16 -29.38
N LEU A 518 -8.87 9.82 -30.55
CA LEU A 518 -7.76 8.88 -30.71
C LEU A 518 -6.60 9.54 -31.46
N TYR A 519 -5.41 8.99 -31.28
CA TYR A 519 -4.21 9.38 -32.04
C TYR A 519 -3.46 8.15 -32.56
N GLU A 520 -2.61 8.33 -33.55
CA GLU A 520 -1.77 7.27 -34.11
C GLU A 520 -0.84 6.68 -33.04
N GLY A 521 -0.80 5.37 -32.92
CA GLY A 521 -0.01 4.66 -31.90
C GLY A 521 -0.73 4.45 -30.57
N MET A 522 -1.94 4.99 -30.37
CA MET A 522 -2.78 4.70 -29.21
C MET A 522 -3.31 3.26 -29.30
N ILE A 523 -3.27 2.54 -28.19
CA ILE A 523 -3.82 1.17 -28.09
C ILE A 523 -5.29 1.29 -27.73
N ILE A 524 -6.15 0.79 -28.62
CA ILE A 524 -7.59 0.92 -28.53
C ILE A 524 -8.31 -0.37 -28.14
N GLY A 525 -7.58 -1.48 -28.00
CA GLY A 525 -8.16 -2.76 -27.59
C GLY A 525 -7.16 -3.91 -27.59
N ILE A 526 -7.64 -5.07 -27.13
CA ILE A 526 -6.92 -6.33 -27.10
C ILE A 526 -7.19 -7.09 -28.39
N HIS A 527 -6.15 -7.51 -29.10
CA HIS A 527 -6.31 -8.36 -30.26
C HIS A 527 -6.60 -9.81 -29.84
N SER A 528 -7.44 -10.51 -30.57
CA SER A 528 -7.76 -11.92 -30.31
C SER A 528 -6.61 -12.89 -30.66
N ARG A 529 -5.58 -12.40 -31.37
CA ARG A 529 -4.37 -13.14 -31.75
C ARG A 529 -3.16 -12.61 -30.97
N ASP A 530 -2.04 -13.30 -31.10
CA ASP A 530 -0.77 -12.99 -30.42
C ASP A 530 0.00 -11.80 -31.02
N ASN A 531 -0.35 -11.34 -32.23
CA ASN A 531 0.33 -10.25 -32.91
C ASN A 531 -0.42 -8.91 -32.78
N ASP A 532 0.33 -7.83 -32.77
CA ASP A 532 -0.21 -6.48 -32.85
C ASP A 532 -0.81 -6.19 -34.22
N LEU A 533 -1.90 -5.43 -34.23
CA LEU A 533 -2.59 -5.08 -35.45
C LEU A 533 -2.90 -3.57 -35.49
N VAL A 534 -2.37 -2.88 -36.50
CA VAL A 534 -2.72 -1.49 -36.79
C VAL A 534 -4.07 -1.46 -37.51
N VAL A 535 -5.00 -0.66 -37.00
CA VAL A 535 -6.37 -0.57 -37.47
C VAL A 535 -6.80 0.90 -37.67
N ASN A 536 -7.84 1.11 -38.46
CA ASN A 536 -8.43 2.45 -38.65
C ASN A 536 -9.78 2.53 -37.92
N PRO A 537 -9.85 3.13 -36.72
CA PRO A 537 -11.07 3.24 -35.92
C PRO A 537 -11.96 4.44 -36.27
N ILE A 538 -11.51 5.31 -37.19
CA ILE A 538 -12.23 6.54 -37.59
C ILE A 538 -12.95 6.42 -38.93
N LYS A 539 -12.82 5.29 -39.62
CA LYS A 539 -13.39 5.08 -40.95
C LYS A 539 -14.91 4.94 -40.88
N GLY A 540 -15.62 5.95 -41.35
CA GLY A 540 -17.08 5.93 -41.47
C GLY A 540 -17.60 4.93 -42.52
N LYS A 541 -18.89 4.65 -42.47
CA LYS A 541 -19.59 3.87 -43.51
C LYS A 541 -19.53 4.64 -44.82
N GLN A 542 -18.97 4.04 -45.85
CA GLN A 542 -19.11 4.62 -47.21
C GLN A 542 -20.57 4.47 -47.67
N LEU A 543 -21.19 5.58 -48.02
CA LEU A 543 -22.52 5.58 -48.60
C LEU A 543 -22.48 4.90 -49.94
N THR A 544 -22.91 3.66 -50.02
CA THR A 544 -23.11 2.92 -51.27
C THR A 544 -24.60 2.89 -51.57
N ASN A 545 -24.98 3.46 -52.73
CA ASN A 545 -26.27 3.39 -53.42
C ASN A 545 -27.56 3.59 -52.59
N VAL A 546 -28.37 4.53 -53.05
CA VAL A 546 -29.67 4.96 -52.51
C VAL A 546 -30.71 3.84 -52.33
N ARG A 547 -30.53 2.68 -52.95
CA ARG A 547 -31.48 1.55 -52.88
C ARG A 547 -31.31 0.66 -51.60
N ALA A 548 -30.23 0.79 -50.84
CA ALA A 548 -29.95 -0.01 -49.64
C ALA A 548 -30.23 0.78 -48.33
N SER A 549 -30.78 1.97 -48.38
CA SER A 549 -31.00 2.83 -47.20
C SER A 549 -32.10 2.34 -46.25
N GLY A 550 -32.85 1.29 -46.62
CA GLY A 550 -33.91 0.71 -45.78
C GLY A 550 -33.53 -0.49 -44.92
N THR A 551 -32.30 -1.00 -45.02
CA THR A 551 -31.80 -2.14 -44.28
C THR A 551 -30.51 -1.80 -43.54
N ASP A 552 -30.51 -0.71 -42.76
CA ASP A 552 -29.40 -0.47 -41.84
C ASP A 552 -29.53 -1.42 -40.65
N GLU A 553 -28.66 -2.42 -40.60
CA GLU A 553 -28.49 -3.27 -39.42
C GLU A 553 -28.12 -2.36 -38.24
N ALA A 554 -28.84 -2.51 -37.14
CA ALA A 554 -28.51 -1.80 -35.89
C ALA A 554 -27.08 -2.13 -35.46
N VAL A 555 -26.23 -1.13 -35.32
CA VAL A 555 -24.87 -1.29 -34.84
C VAL A 555 -24.94 -1.61 -33.35
N VAL A 556 -24.69 -2.88 -32.98
CA VAL A 556 -24.62 -3.31 -31.59
C VAL A 556 -23.15 -3.41 -31.19
N LEU A 557 -22.74 -2.59 -30.22
CA LEU A 557 -21.37 -2.58 -29.70
C LEU A 557 -21.33 -3.31 -28.35
N THR A 558 -20.33 -4.15 -28.18
CA THR A 558 -19.97 -4.70 -26.88
C THR A 558 -19.40 -3.56 -26.04
N PRO A 559 -19.82 -3.40 -24.76
CA PRO A 559 -19.24 -2.39 -23.87
C PRO A 559 -17.72 -2.49 -23.81
N PRO A 560 -17.00 -1.37 -23.89
CA PRO A 560 -15.54 -1.38 -23.81
C PRO A 560 -15.06 -1.78 -22.41
N ILE A 561 -13.87 -2.34 -22.34
CA ILE A 561 -13.19 -2.61 -21.08
C ILE A 561 -12.77 -1.26 -20.50
N GLN A 562 -13.23 -0.94 -19.29
CA GLN A 562 -12.80 0.25 -18.58
C GLN A 562 -11.41 0.00 -17.99
N LEU A 563 -10.44 0.84 -18.36
CA LEU A 563 -9.09 0.77 -17.83
C LEU A 563 -9.03 1.46 -16.46
N THR A 564 -8.64 0.72 -15.42
CA THR A 564 -8.15 1.30 -14.18
C THR A 564 -6.64 1.49 -14.28
N LEU A 565 -6.05 2.27 -13.38
CA LEU A 565 -4.61 2.49 -13.38
C LEU A 565 -3.84 1.17 -13.21
N GLU A 566 -4.29 0.34 -12.27
CA GLU A 566 -3.72 -0.97 -12.01
C GLU A 566 -3.82 -1.87 -13.24
N SER A 567 -5.02 -2.02 -13.80
CA SER A 567 -5.23 -2.89 -14.96
C SER A 567 -4.44 -2.43 -16.20
N ALA A 568 -4.25 -1.13 -16.37
CA ALA A 568 -3.45 -0.58 -17.47
C ALA A 568 -1.95 -0.89 -17.29
N ILE A 569 -1.42 -0.73 -16.06
CA ILE A 569 -0.02 -1.00 -15.73
C ILE A 569 0.30 -2.50 -15.85
N GLU A 570 -0.61 -3.36 -15.37
CA GLU A 570 -0.48 -4.82 -15.52
C GLU A 570 -0.54 -5.29 -16.98
N PHE A 571 -1.32 -4.57 -17.81
CA PHE A 571 -1.59 -4.97 -19.19
C PHE A 571 -0.42 -4.69 -20.13
N ILE A 572 0.30 -3.57 -19.95
CA ILE A 572 1.32 -3.10 -20.90
C ILE A 572 2.49 -4.05 -21.06
N ASP A 573 3.08 -4.03 -22.27
CA ASP A 573 4.34 -4.71 -22.58
C ASP A 573 5.54 -3.75 -22.62
N ASP A 574 6.74 -4.24 -22.83
CA ASP A 574 8.00 -3.47 -22.74
C ASP A 574 8.08 -2.29 -23.73
N ASP A 575 7.39 -2.39 -24.86
CA ASP A 575 7.32 -1.34 -25.88
C ASP A 575 6.08 -0.43 -25.75
N GLU A 576 5.37 -0.51 -24.64
CA GLU A 576 4.14 0.19 -24.35
C GLU A 576 4.26 1.11 -23.13
N LEU A 577 3.41 2.12 -23.07
CA LEU A 577 3.33 3.08 -21.99
C LEU A 577 1.88 3.32 -21.57
N VAL A 578 1.65 3.54 -20.29
CA VAL A 578 0.39 4.07 -19.78
C VAL A 578 0.51 5.58 -19.68
N GLU A 579 -0.34 6.29 -20.37
CA GLU A 579 -0.53 7.74 -20.26
C GLU A 579 -1.52 8.01 -19.13
N ILE A 580 -1.09 8.75 -18.13
CA ILE A 580 -1.85 9.06 -16.91
C ILE A 580 -2.10 10.56 -16.86
N THR A 581 -3.37 10.94 -16.85
CA THR A 581 -3.80 12.33 -16.75
C THR A 581 -4.89 12.47 -15.67
N PRO A 582 -5.20 13.66 -15.19
CA PRO A 582 -6.28 13.87 -14.23
C PRO A 582 -7.64 13.30 -14.66
N LYS A 583 -7.89 13.22 -15.97
CA LYS A 583 -9.18 12.80 -16.51
C LYS A 583 -9.19 11.44 -17.17
N SER A 584 -8.04 10.99 -17.70
CA SER A 584 -7.97 9.82 -18.57
C SER A 584 -6.78 8.91 -18.23
N ILE A 585 -6.98 7.62 -18.48
CA ILE A 585 -5.94 6.60 -18.49
C ILE A 585 -5.97 5.98 -19.87
N ARG A 586 -4.86 6.11 -20.62
CA ARG A 586 -4.73 5.60 -21.99
C ARG A 586 -3.50 4.73 -22.10
N ILE A 587 -3.52 3.77 -22.99
CA ILE A 587 -2.36 2.95 -23.31
C ILE A 587 -1.88 3.31 -24.71
N ARG A 588 -0.57 3.39 -24.90
CA ARG A 588 0.02 3.68 -26.19
C ARG A 588 1.32 2.92 -26.44
N LYS A 589 1.69 2.78 -27.69
CA LYS A 589 3.03 2.33 -28.05
C LYS A 589 4.08 3.40 -27.69
N ARG A 590 5.28 2.98 -27.33
CA ARG A 590 6.40 3.88 -27.06
C ARG A 590 6.75 4.70 -28.31
N PHE A 591 6.82 4.04 -29.45
CA PHE A 591 6.95 4.70 -30.77
C PHE A 591 5.58 4.79 -31.42
N LEU A 592 5.09 6.02 -31.66
CA LEU A 592 3.75 6.25 -32.15
C LEU A 592 3.60 5.88 -33.61
N LEU A 593 4.60 6.20 -34.45
CA LEU A 593 4.55 5.96 -35.88
C LEU A 593 4.89 4.51 -36.24
N GLU A 594 4.15 3.92 -37.16
CA GLU A 594 4.33 2.50 -37.55
C GLU A 594 5.75 2.22 -38.09
N HIS A 595 6.33 3.15 -38.86
CA HIS A 595 7.67 2.96 -39.41
C HIS A 595 8.77 2.98 -38.33
N GLU A 596 8.59 3.76 -37.25
CA GLU A 596 9.50 3.78 -36.10
C GLU A 596 9.44 2.45 -35.34
N ARG A 597 8.24 1.90 -35.11
CA ARG A 597 8.08 0.57 -34.49
C ARG A 597 8.75 -0.51 -35.31
N LYS A 598 8.57 -0.50 -36.64
CA LYS A 598 9.24 -1.44 -37.56
C LYS A 598 10.75 -1.29 -37.59
N ARG A 599 11.27 -0.08 -37.39
CA ARG A 599 12.71 0.17 -37.28
C ARG A 599 13.25 -0.38 -35.96
N ALA A 600 12.59 -0.05 -34.83
CA ALA A 600 13.00 -0.51 -33.50
C ALA A 600 12.98 -2.04 -33.38
N SER A 601 12.03 -2.73 -34.02
CA SER A 601 11.98 -4.21 -34.01
C SER A 601 13.11 -4.89 -34.81
N ARG A 602 13.83 -4.16 -35.66
CA ARG A 602 14.95 -4.65 -36.47
C ARG A 602 16.32 -4.39 -35.83
N GLU A 603 16.39 -3.44 -34.90
CA GLU A 603 17.60 -3.18 -34.14
C GLU A 603 17.73 -4.25 -33.04
N PRO A 604 18.83 -5.02 -32.98
CA PRO A 604 19.02 -5.99 -31.91
C PRO A 604 19.03 -5.26 -30.58
N ALA A 605 18.35 -5.79 -29.57
CA ALA A 605 18.37 -5.26 -28.21
C ALA A 605 19.86 -5.09 -27.82
N ALA A 606 20.28 -3.87 -27.56
CA ALA A 606 21.61 -3.60 -27.01
C ALA A 606 21.68 -4.35 -25.66
N ALA A 607 22.63 -5.29 -25.59
CA ALA A 607 22.84 -6.24 -24.50
C ALA A 607 23.17 -5.54 -23.15
#